data_46968446983e22e9ed9d3dfb0f965e3b
#
_entry.id   46968446983e22e9ed9d3dfb0f965e3b
#
_cell.length_a   1.000
_cell.length_b   1.000
_cell.length_c   1.000
_cell.angle_alpha   90.00
_cell.angle_beta   90.00
_cell.angle_gamma   90.00
#
_symmetry.space_group_name_H-M   'P 1'
#
loop_
_entity.id
_entity.type
_entity.pdbx_description
1 polymer ?
#
loop_
_entity_poly.entity_id
_entity_poly.type
_entity_poly.pdbx_seq_one_letter_code
_entity_poly.pdbx_strand_id
1 'polypeptide(L)'
;MKISCSLAPCALFLFFIPLAREGWAGQSRVANERTVVANEPSFDAPSFEVSAESAYLFGIIGNPNSYEIGGEFITARWRWGVNDNDRSLFRGYNQVYFLAMAEPIFRGPENRYFGISAGFRHNFVRPGWCLVPYVSGGVGLGWIDSVATVFGAQGQDFTFNILTAAGASYKVNEHWKVNAGLLYQHLSNAGITSPNPSLNLLGPQLGATYSF
;
A
#
# COMPACT_ATOMS: atom_id res chain seq x y z
N MET A 1 -17.49 -10.03 26.98
CA MET A 1 -16.07 -9.95 27.40
C MET A 1 -15.58 -8.55 27.01
N LYS A 2 -15.33 -7.65 27.96
CA LYS A 2 -14.87 -6.29 27.65
C LYS A 2 -13.38 -6.34 27.34
N ILE A 3 -13.01 -6.10 26.08
CA ILE A 3 -11.62 -5.98 25.65
C ILE A 3 -11.16 -4.57 26.01
N SER A 4 -10.25 -4.47 26.98
CA SER A 4 -9.58 -3.21 27.32
C SER A 4 -8.47 -2.94 26.30
N CYS A 5 -8.62 -1.90 25.47
CA CYS A 5 -7.60 -1.46 24.53
C CYS A 5 -6.49 -0.67 25.23
N SER A 6 -5.27 -1.12 25.09
CA SER A 6 -4.07 -0.38 25.50
C SER A 6 -3.46 0.32 24.27
N LEU A 7 -3.33 1.64 24.32
CA LEU A 7 -2.62 2.44 23.31
C LEU A 7 -1.12 2.41 23.61
N ALA A 8 -0.34 1.69 22.81
CA ALA A 8 1.11 1.73 22.89
C ALA A 8 1.66 2.82 21.96
N PRO A 9 2.78 3.49 22.33
CA PRO A 9 3.33 4.58 21.51
C PRO A 9 3.91 4.06 20.20
N CYS A 10 3.51 4.69 19.08
CA CYS A 10 4.06 4.47 17.75
C CYS A 10 5.47 5.09 17.65
N ALA A 11 6.50 4.26 17.58
CA ALA A 11 7.84 4.67 17.17
C ALA A 11 8.00 4.47 15.67
N LEU A 12 8.33 5.54 14.95
CA LEU A 12 8.58 5.56 13.52
C LEU A 12 9.95 4.91 13.25
N PHE A 13 9.98 3.74 12.62
CA PHE A 13 11.23 3.07 12.19
C PHE A 13 11.41 3.20 10.68
N LEU A 14 12.53 3.80 10.30
CA LEU A 14 13.08 3.77 8.94
C LEU A 14 13.84 2.45 8.74
N PHE A 15 13.47 1.67 7.73
CA PHE A 15 14.10 0.38 7.45
C PHE A 15 15.05 0.45 6.25
N PHE A 16 16.30 0.00 6.48
CA PHE A 16 17.22 -0.49 5.45
C PHE A 16 17.03 -2.00 5.28
N ILE A 17 16.83 -2.46 4.05
CA ILE A 17 16.73 -3.87 3.70
C ILE A 17 18.09 -4.36 3.18
N PRO A 18 18.77 -5.32 3.83
CA PRO A 18 19.88 -6.04 3.21
C PRO A 18 19.34 -7.18 2.34
N LEU A 19 19.73 -7.22 1.07
CA LEU A 19 19.52 -8.34 0.16
C LEU A 19 20.39 -9.53 0.59
N ALA A 20 19.78 -10.57 1.13
CA ALA A 20 20.41 -11.86 1.36
C ALA A 20 20.22 -12.74 0.12
N ARG A 21 21.34 -13.21 -0.43
CA ARG A 21 21.44 -14.15 -1.56
C ARG A 21 21.48 -15.57 -0.96
N GLU A 22 20.49 -16.39 -1.18
CA GLU A 22 20.56 -17.82 -0.83
C GLU A 22 20.59 -18.68 -2.10
N GLY A 23 21.57 -19.59 -2.13
CA GLY A 23 21.83 -20.46 -3.24
C GLY A 23 20.87 -21.66 -3.26
N TRP A 24 20.45 -22.03 -4.46
CA TRP A 24 19.66 -23.24 -4.72
C TRP A 24 20.57 -24.48 -4.73
N ALA A 25 20.38 -25.38 -3.77
CA ALA A 25 20.87 -26.75 -3.83
C ALA A 25 19.68 -27.71 -3.77
N GLY A 26 19.39 -28.38 -4.88
CA GLY A 26 18.35 -29.37 -4.97
C GLY A 26 18.72 -30.65 -4.21
N GLN A 27 17.89 -31.06 -3.27
CA GLN A 27 17.85 -32.42 -2.74
C GLN A 27 16.41 -32.92 -2.77
N SER A 28 16.18 -33.97 -3.57
CA SER A 28 14.93 -34.74 -3.55
C SER A 28 14.85 -35.51 -2.23
N ARG A 29 13.93 -35.11 -1.35
CA ARG A 29 13.50 -35.91 -0.20
C ARG A 29 12.15 -36.53 -0.51
N VAL A 30 12.10 -37.88 -0.37
CA VAL A 30 10.86 -38.63 -0.33
C VAL A 30 9.96 -38.04 0.76
N ALA A 31 8.84 -37.46 0.35
CA ALA A 31 7.86 -36.86 1.25
C ALA A 31 7.10 -37.99 1.97
N ASN A 32 7.37 -38.19 3.26
CA ASN A 32 6.34 -38.71 4.14
C ASN A 32 5.19 -37.73 4.15
N GLU A 33 4.03 -38.11 3.63
CA GLU A 33 2.78 -37.37 3.79
C GLU A 33 2.41 -37.31 5.28
N ARG A 34 3.02 -36.40 6.01
CA ARG A 34 2.39 -35.79 7.19
C ARG A 34 1.33 -34.88 6.67
N THR A 35 0.08 -35.23 6.88
CA THR A 35 -1.05 -34.28 6.82
C THR A 35 -0.65 -33.11 7.72
N VAL A 36 -0.11 -32.06 7.13
CA VAL A 36 0.12 -30.79 7.82
C VAL A 36 -1.27 -30.22 8.04
N VAL A 37 -1.83 -30.47 9.22
CA VAL A 37 -2.95 -29.68 9.72
C VAL A 37 -2.39 -28.26 9.75
N ALA A 38 -2.78 -27.45 8.78
CA ALA A 38 -2.44 -26.05 8.76
C ALA A 38 -3.06 -25.46 10.03
N ASN A 39 -2.21 -25.26 11.06
CA ASN A 39 -2.64 -24.58 12.26
C ASN A 39 -3.16 -23.21 11.83
N GLU A 40 -4.43 -22.96 12.09
CA GLU A 40 -5.01 -21.65 11.89
C GLU A 40 -4.18 -20.62 12.69
N PRO A 41 -3.93 -19.43 12.10
CA PRO A 41 -3.14 -18.42 12.81
C PRO A 41 -3.85 -18.04 14.13
N SER A 42 -3.08 -17.75 15.16
CA SER A 42 -3.59 -17.35 16.50
C SER A 42 -4.28 -15.97 16.51
N PHE A 43 -4.34 -15.31 15.37
CA PHE A 43 -4.98 -14.01 15.17
C PHE A 43 -5.78 -13.99 13.86
N ASP A 44 -6.72 -13.04 13.78
CA ASP A 44 -7.54 -12.82 12.61
C ASP A 44 -6.70 -12.31 11.43
N ALA A 45 -6.60 -13.11 10.39
CA ALA A 45 -5.92 -12.81 9.14
C ALA A 45 -6.87 -13.13 7.97
N PRO A 46 -7.69 -12.17 7.53
CA PRO A 46 -8.69 -12.39 6.50
C PRO A 46 -8.06 -12.84 5.17
N SER A 47 -8.72 -13.77 4.48
CA SER A 47 -8.25 -14.30 3.20
C SER A 47 -8.42 -13.33 2.05
N PHE A 48 -9.48 -12.54 2.09
CA PHE A 48 -9.83 -11.55 1.07
C PHE A 48 -10.44 -10.30 1.70
N GLU A 49 -10.05 -9.13 1.19
CA GLU A 49 -10.53 -7.83 1.63
C GLU A 49 -10.77 -6.91 0.44
N VAL A 50 -11.76 -6.03 0.56
CA VAL A 50 -11.97 -4.91 -0.35
C VAL A 50 -11.98 -3.62 0.46
N SER A 51 -11.29 -2.58 0.00
CA SER A 51 -11.31 -1.26 0.63
C SER A 51 -11.69 -0.16 -0.36
N ALA A 52 -12.33 0.87 0.21
CA ALA A 52 -12.47 2.19 -0.40
C ALA A 52 -11.70 3.18 0.48
N GLU A 53 -10.80 3.94 -0.14
CA GLU A 53 -9.90 4.85 0.56
C GLU A 53 -9.79 6.15 -0.22
N SER A 54 -9.75 7.28 0.49
CA SER A 54 -9.53 8.62 -0.08
C SER A 54 -8.23 9.20 0.47
N ALA A 55 -7.52 9.96 -0.35
CA ALA A 55 -6.33 10.70 0.06
C ALA A 55 -6.37 12.15 -0.43
N TYR A 56 -5.65 13.01 0.27
CA TYR A 56 -5.33 14.35 -0.21
C TYR A 56 -3.83 14.51 -0.28
N LEU A 57 -3.31 14.61 -1.50
CA LEU A 57 -1.89 14.56 -1.80
C LEU A 57 -1.35 15.93 -2.19
N PHE A 58 -0.20 16.28 -1.63
CA PHE A 58 0.52 17.51 -1.91
C PHE A 58 1.79 17.20 -2.67
N GLY A 59 2.09 18.02 -3.69
CA GLY A 59 3.39 18.00 -4.34
C GLY A 59 4.52 18.31 -3.35
N ILE A 60 5.51 17.44 -3.30
CA ILE A 60 6.71 17.59 -2.49
C ILE A 60 7.94 17.80 -3.37
N ILE A 61 9.11 17.45 -2.94
CA ILE A 61 10.42 17.69 -3.57
C ILE A 61 10.42 17.52 -5.10
N GLY A 62 10.95 18.50 -5.81
CA GLY A 62 11.25 18.43 -7.25
C GLY A 62 10.08 18.76 -8.19
N ASN A 63 8.91 19.06 -7.68
CA ASN A 63 7.78 19.45 -8.51
C ASN A 63 7.96 20.91 -8.98
N PRO A 64 7.95 21.17 -10.30
CA PRO A 64 8.05 22.53 -10.83
C PRO A 64 6.81 23.38 -10.54
N ASN A 65 5.68 22.75 -10.26
CA ASN A 65 4.42 23.36 -9.86
C ASN A 65 3.95 22.80 -8.51
N SER A 66 3.18 23.59 -7.77
CA SER A 66 2.49 23.09 -6.58
C SER A 66 1.32 22.22 -7.02
N TYR A 67 1.40 20.90 -6.77
CA TYR A 67 0.29 19.99 -7.02
C TYR A 67 -0.54 19.78 -5.76
N GLU A 68 -1.86 19.71 -5.93
CA GLU A 68 -2.82 19.26 -4.93
C GLU A 68 -3.80 18.32 -5.64
N ILE A 69 -3.87 17.07 -5.16
CA ILE A 69 -4.59 15.97 -5.81
C ILE A 69 -5.48 15.28 -4.79
N GLY A 70 -6.75 15.08 -5.13
CA GLY A 70 -7.65 14.21 -4.38
C GLY A 70 -7.58 12.80 -4.94
N GLY A 71 -7.23 11.81 -4.12
CA GLY A 71 -7.17 10.42 -4.56
C GLY A 71 -8.38 9.63 -4.06
N GLU A 72 -9.05 8.90 -4.96
CA GLU A 72 -10.08 7.91 -4.65
C GLU A 72 -9.60 6.54 -5.10
N PHE A 73 -9.55 5.59 -4.17
CA PHE A 73 -8.95 4.27 -4.38
C PHE A 73 -9.93 3.15 -4.03
N ILE A 74 -10.04 2.18 -4.93
CA ILE A 74 -10.68 0.89 -4.65
C ILE A 74 -9.61 -0.18 -4.73
N THR A 75 -9.44 -0.94 -3.64
CA THR A 75 -8.38 -1.94 -3.54
C THR A 75 -8.96 -3.31 -3.18
N ALA A 76 -8.60 -4.33 -3.94
CA ALA A 76 -8.82 -5.73 -3.60
C ALA A 76 -7.51 -6.34 -3.09
N ARG A 77 -7.56 -7.07 -1.95
CA ARG A 77 -6.40 -7.66 -1.29
C ARG A 77 -6.62 -9.15 -1.02
N TRP A 78 -5.62 -9.96 -1.33
CA TRP A 78 -5.60 -11.39 -1.05
C TRP A 78 -4.44 -11.73 -0.12
N ARG A 79 -4.71 -12.45 0.94
CA ARG A 79 -3.67 -12.99 1.81
C ARG A 79 -2.87 -14.08 1.10
N TRP A 80 -1.54 -14.01 1.15
CA TRP A 80 -0.66 -15.02 0.57
C TRP A 80 0.31 -15.63 1.59
N GLY A 81 0.39 -15.10 2.83
CA GLY A 81 1.26 -15.65 3.87
C GLY A 81 0.96 -15.11 5.25
N VAL A 82 1.22 -15.92 6.26
CA VAL A 82 1.07 -15.59 7.67
C VAL A 82 2.35 -15.96 8.41
N ASN A 83 2.81 -15.06 9.28
CA ASN A 83 3.90 -15.30 10.22
C ASN A 83 3.35 -15.16 11.64
N ASP A 84 3.12 -16.28 12.31
CA ASP A 84 2.57 -16.35 13.67
C ASP A 84 3.64 -16.55 14.75
N ASN A 85 4.91 -16.32 14.43
CA ASN A 85 5.99 -16.40 15.40
C ASN A 85 5.99 -15.18 16.31
N ASP A 86 5.64 -15.36 17.60
CA ASP A 86 5.56 -14.31 18.62
C ASP A 86 6.86 -13.53 18.81
N ARG A 87 8.01 -14.13 18.53
CA ARG A 87 9.33 -13.51 18.65
C ARG A 87 9.73 -12.71 17.40
N SER A 88 9.00 -12.87 16.29
CA SER A 88 9.31 -12.19 15.04
C SER A 88 8.87 -10.73 15.08
N LEU A 89 9.72 -9.81 14.63
CA LEU A 89 9.35 -8.40 14.37
C LEU A 89 8.29 -8.29 13.27
N PHE A 90 8.29 -9.24 12.34
CA PHE A 90 7.34 -9.34 11.22
C PHE A 90 6.19 -10.30 11.51
N ARG A 91 5.79 -10.46 12.78
CA ARG A 91 4.58 -11.21 13.12
C ARG A 91 3.36 -10.50 12.53
N GLY A 92 2.57 -11.25 11.74
CA GLY A 92 1.42 -10.71 11.05
C GLY A 92 1.12 -11.45 9.75
N TYR A 93 0.53 -10.76 8.77
CA TYR A 93 0.18 -11.38 7.49
C TYR A 93 0.49 -10.48 6.30
N ASN A 94 0.78 -11.14 5.20
CA ASN A 94 1.09 -10.52 3.92
C ASN A 94 -0.10 -10.61 2.97
N GLN A 95 -0.30 -9.57 2.19
CA GLN A 95 -1.32 -9.49 1.15
C GLN A 95 -0.69 -9.01 -0.15
N VAL A 96 -1.13 -9.60 -1.27
CA VAL A 96 -1.02 -8.98 -2.58
C VAL A 96 -2.25 -8.11 -2.79
N TYR A 97 -2.11 -7.03 -3.55
CA TYR A 97 -3.25 -6.19 -3.88
C TYR A 97 -3.29 -5.77 -5.34
N PHE A 98 -4.51 -5.49 -5.81
CA PHE A 98 -4.80 -4.73 -7.00
C PHE A 98 -5.62 -3.49 -6.60
N LEU A 99 -5.25 -2.35 -7.16
CA LEU A 99 -5.82 -1.06 -6.84
C LEU A 99 -6.18 -0.33 -8.13
N ALA A 100 -7.39 0.24 -8.16
CA ALA A 100 -7.81 1.22 -9.15
C ALA A 100 -7.92 2.59 -8.49
N MET A 101 -7.52 3.65 -9.20
CA MET A 101 -7.52 5.02 -8.69
C MET A 101 -8.12 5.99 -9.68
N ALA A 102 -8.81 6.99 -9.13
CA ALA A 102 -9.31 8.17 -9.83
C ALA A 102 -8.91 9.40 -9.02
N GLU A 103 -8.20 10.33 -9.64
CA GLU A 103 -7.54 11.42 -8.93
C GLU A 103 -7.80 12.75 -9.62
N PRO A 104 -8.82 13.52 -9.17
CA PRO A 104 -8.99 14.92 -9.58
C PRO A 104 -7.79 15.76 -9.10
N ILE A 105 -7.25 16.57 -9.98
CA ILE A 105 -6.14 17.49 -9.72
C ILE A 105 -6.73 18.88 -9.44
N PHE A 106 -6.66 19.31 -8.18
CA PHE A 106 -7.22 20.61 -7.74
C PHE A 106 -6.27 21.77 -8.04
N ARG A 107 -4.96 21.47 -8.04
CA ARG A 107 -3.91 22.39 -8.41
C ARG A 107 -2.84 21.64 -9.21
N GLY A 108 -2.47 22.19 -10.36
CA GLY A 108 -1.52 21.62 -11.32
C GLY A 108 -1.88 22.07 -12.73
N PRO A 109 -1.06 21.76 -13.73
CA PRO A 109 -1.37 21.99 -15.13
C PRO A 109 -2.50 21.09 -15.66
N GLU A 110 -2.52 19.84 -15.21
CA GLU A 110 -3.51 18.81 -15.58
C GLU A 110 -4.72 18.85 -14.65
N ASN A 111 -5.83 18.19 -15.04
CA ASN A 111 -7.08 18.19 -14.26
C ASN A 111 -7.38 16.85 -13.59
N ARG A 112 -6.85 15.75 -14.11
CA ARG A 112 -7.21 14.41 -13.63
C ARG A 112 -6.16 13.35 -13.96
N TYR A 113 -6.14 12.33 -13.12
CA TYR A 113 -5.38 11.11 -13.34
C TYR A 113 -6.26 9.89 -13.07
N PHE A 114 -6.11 8.84 -13.88
CA PHE A 114 -6.69 7.52 -13.67
C PHE A 114 -5.60 6.48 -13.75
N GLY A 115 -5.59 5.53 -12.84
CA GLY A 115 -4.55 4.52 -12.84
C GLY A 115 -4.97 3.22 -12.19
N ILE A 116 -4.14 2.22 -12.44
CA ILE A 116 -4.18 0.93 -11.76
C ILE A 116 -2.80 0.62 -11.18
N SER A 117 -2.77 -0.13 -10.10
CA SER A 117 -1.53 -0.54 -9.46
C SER A 117 -1.66 -1.94 -8.86
N ALA A 118 -0.54 -2.66 -8.78
CA ALA A 118 -0.44 -3.92 -8.07
C ALA A 118 0.73 -3.86 -7.11
N GLY A 119 0.62 -4.56 -5.98
CA GLY A 119 1.67 -4.49 -4.96
C GLY A 119 1.45 -5.43 -3.80
N PHE A 120 2.20 -5.15 -2.74
CA PHE A 120 2.23 -5.94 -1.51
C PHE A 120 1.94 -5.06 -0.31
N ARG A 121 1.27 -5.66 0.69
CA ARG A 121 1.02 -5.07 2.00
C ARG A 121 1.40 -6.06 3.08
N HIS A 122 2.12 -5.60 4.09
CA HIS A 122 2.38 -6.34 5.33
C HIS A 122 1.60 -5.68 6.48
N ASN A 123 0.85 -6.49 7.22
CA ASN A 123 0.07 -6.08 8.38
C ASN A 123 0.72 -6.67 9.64
N PHE A 124 1.15 -5.81 10.57
CA PHE A 124 1.80 -6.20 11.81
C PHE A 124 0.78 -6.50 12.88
N VAL A 125 0.73 -7.75 13.35
CA VAL A 125 -0.23 -8.15 14.38
C VAL A 125 0.49 -8.50 15.68
N ARG A 126 0.05 -7.92 16.79
CA ARG A 126 0.55 -8.21 18.13
C ARG A 126 -0.60 -8.58 19.06
N PRO A 127 -0.39 -9.48 20.06
CA PRO A 127 -1.39 -9.81 21.03
C PRO A 127 -1.90 -8.56 21.76
N GLY A 128 -3.21 -8.42 21.89
CA GLY A 128 -3.85 -7.30 22.60
C GLY A 128 -3.88 -5.96 21.84
N TRP A 129 -3.35 -5.87 20.64
CA TRP A 129 -3.44 -4.65 19.84
C TRP A 129 -4.80 -4.55 19.12
N CYS A 130 -5.44 -3.39 19.27
CA CYS A 130 -6.65 -3.05 18.50
C CYS A 130 -6.34 -2.35 17.18
N LEU A 131 -5.15 -1.77 17.08
CA LEU A 131 -4.61 -1.17 15.87
C LEU A 131 -3.64 -2.14 15.24
N VAL A 132 -3.80 -2.39 13.95
CA VAL A 132 -2.93 -3.21 13.12
C VAL A 132 -2.13 -2.28 12.21
N PRO A 133 -0.86 -1.95 12.57
CA PRO A 133 0.00 -1.17 11.70
C PRO A 133 0.24 -1.90 10.38
N TYR A 134 0.45 -1.12 9.31
CA TYR A 134 0.79 -1.71 8.01
C TYR A 134 1.81 -0.86 7.25
N VAL A 135 2.49 -1.53 6.33
CA VAL A 135 3.25 -0.90 5.26
C VAL A 135 2.85 -1.55 3.93
N SER A 136 2.82 -0.77 2.87
CA SER A 136 2.53 -1.27 1.53
C SER A 136 3.40 -0.59 0.49
N GLY A 137 3.61 -1.29 -0.64
CA GLY A 137 4.27 -0.74 -1.80
C GLY A 137 3.77 -1.41 -3.07
N GLY A 138 3.69 -0.65 -4.15
CA GLY A 138 3.23 -1.15 -5.43
C GLY A 138 3.66 -0.27 -6.59
N VAL A 139 3.48 -0.81 -7.78
CA VAL A 139 3.77 -0.15 -9.04
C VAL A 139 2.60 -0.32 -9.99
N GLY A 140 2.46 0.61 -10.90
CA GLY A 140 1.36 0.57 -11.85
C GLY A 140 1.54 1.54 -12.99
N LEU A 141 0.45 1.75 -13.69
CA LEU A 141 0.37 2.63 -14.85
C LEU A 141 -0.96 3.40 -14.84
N GLY A 142 -1.02 4.46 -15.62
CA GLY A 142 -2.23 5.24 -15.74
C GLY A 142 -2.14 6.32 -16.81
N TRP A 143 -3.16 7.15 -16.82
CA TRP A 143 -3.35 8.22 -17.77
C TRP A 143 -3.66 9.52 -17.05
N ILE A 144 -2.84 10.54 -17.34
CA ILE A 144 -3.05 11.93 -16.94
C ILE A 144 -3.50 12.71 -18.19
N ASP A 145 -4.33 13.70 -18.05
CA ASP A 145 -4.67 14.59 -19.17
C ASP A 145 -3.57 15.63 -19.39
N SER A 146 -2.46 15.19 -19.97
CA SER A 146 -1.24 15.98 -20.09
C SER A 146 -1.45 17.27 -20.93
N VAL A 147 -0.75 18.34 -20.54
CA VAL A 147 -0.74 19.63 -21.23
C VAL A 147 0.71 20.00 -21.55
N ALA A 148 1.37 19.19 -22.35
CA ALA A 148 2.82 19.19 -22.62
C ALA A 148 3.43 20.56 -22.96
N THR A 149 2.62 21.54 -23.40
CA THR A 149 3.06 22.92 -23.70
C THR A 149 3.12 23.80 -22.46
N VAL A 150 2.57 23.37 -21.32
CA VAL A 150 2.57 24.11 -20.07
C VAL A 150 3.78 23.71 -19.23
N PHE A 151 4.48 24.71 -18.72
CA PHE A 151 5.65 24.48 -17.87
C PHE A 151 5.28 23.63 -16.65
N GLY A 152 6.03 22.56 -16.42
CA GLY A 152 5.83 21.64 -15.30
C GLY A 152 4.78 20.56 -15.51
N ALA A 153 4.14 20.49 -16.68
CA ALA A 153 3.22 19.43 -17.06
C ALA A 153 3.96 18.17 -17.56
N GLN A 154 3.27 17.02 -17.55
CA GLN A 154 3.74 15.79 -18.18
C GLN A 154 3.76 15.93 -19.71
N GLY A 155 4.76 15.31 -20.37
CA GLY A 155 4.91 15.36 -21.83
C GLY A 155 3.99 14.43 -22.60
N GLN A 156 3.28 13.53 -21.92
CA GLN A 156 2.33 12.58 -22.50
C GLN A 156 1.33 12.09 -21.45
N ASP A 157 0.20 11.57 -21.92
CA ASP A 157 -0.88 11.09 -21.05
C ASP A 157 -0.53 9.80 -20.32
N PHE A 158 0.15 8.86 -20.97
CA PHE A 158 0.53 7.60 -20.38
C PHE A 158 1.68 7.79 -19.39
N THR A 159 1.47 7.32 -18.16
CA THR A 159 2.45 7.42 -17.06
C THR A 159 2.54 6.11 -16.27
N PHE A 160 3.64 5.97 -15.56
CA PHE A 160 3.84 4.95 -14.53
C PHE A 160 3.60 5.57 -13.15
N ASN A 161 3.12 4.75 -12.22
CA ASN A 161 2.99 5.13 -10.82
C ASN A 161 3.77 4.18 -9.90
N ILE A 162 4.31 4.75 -8.82
CA ILE A 162 4.85 4.01 -7.68
C ILE A 162 4.11 4.51 -6.46
N LEU A 163 3.54 3.58 -5.69
CA LEU A 163 2.81 3.87 -4.46
C LEU A 163 3.53 3.25 -3.28
N THR A 164 3.68 4.02 -2.19
CA THR A 164 4.06 3.47 -0.89
C THR A 164 3.19 4.08 0.18
N ALA A 165 2.74 3.26 1.13
CA ALA A 165 1.94 3.76 2.23
C ALA A 165 2.35 3.11 3.55
N ALA A 166 2.18 3.86 4.63
CA ALA A 166 2.30 3.38 5.99
C ALA A 166 1.15 3.93 6.83
N GLY A 167 0.57 3.08 7.68
CA GLY A 167 -0.58 3.48 8.47
C GLY A 167 -1.00 2.41 9.46
N ALA A 168 -2.23 2.51 9.93
CA ALA A 168 -2.83 1.52 10.80
C ALA A 168 -4.30 1.28 10.45
N SER A 169 -4.76 0.05 10.66
CA SER A 169 -6.16 -0.36 10.55
C SER A 169 -6.72 -0.59 11.94
N TYR A 170 -7.89 -0.04 12.23
CA TYR A 170 -8.65 -0.30 13.45
C TYR A 170 -9.84 -1.21 13.13
N LYS A 171 -9.91 -2.36 13.80
CA LYS A 171 -11.00 -3.32 13.64
C LYS A 171 -12.24 -2.80 14.36
N VAL A 172 -13.28 -2.44 13.60
CA VAL A 172 -14.58 -1.97 14.13
C VAL A 172 -15.44 -3.15 14.56
N ASN A 173 -15.49 -4.19 13.72
CA ASN A 173 -16.19 -5.45 13.99
C ASN A 173 -15.54 -6.60 13.20
N GLU A 174 -16.19 -7.75 13.09
CA GLU A 174 -15.65 -8.93 12.40
C GLU A 174 -15.34 -8.69 10.92
N HIS A 175 -16.12 -7.83 10.26
CA HIS A 175 -16.00 -7.55 8.82
C HIS A 175 -15.40 -6.19 8.50
N TRP A 176 -15.56 -5.17 9.36
CA TRP A 176 -15.20 -3.81 9.03
C TRP A 176 -13.96 -3.33 9.77
N LYS A 177 -13.09 -2.67 9.04
CA LYS A 177 -11.93 -1.94 9.54
C LYS A 177 -11.94 -0.51 9.00
N VAL A 178 -11.44 0.43 9.79
CA VAL A 178 -11.11 1.81 9.36
C VAL A 178 -9.61 1.90 9.22
N ASN A 179 -9.14 2.47 8.13
CA ASN A 179 -7.72 2.66 7.85
C ASN A 179 -7.38 4.15 7.94
N ALA A 180 -6.22 4.46 8.49
CA ALA A 180 -5.63 5.79 8.46
C ALA A 180 -4.12 5.67 8.22
N GLY A 181 -3.55 6.54 7.39
CA GLY A 181 -2.14 6.48 7.06
C GLY A 181 -1.65 7.66 6.25
N LEU A 182 -0.42 7.53 5.78
CA LEU A 182 0.21 8.42 4.82
C LEU A 182 0.46 7.62 3.53
N LEU A 183 0.14 8.25 2.40
CA LEU A 183 0.38 7.74 1.06
C LEU A 183 1.43 8.62 0.38
N TYR A 184 2.47 8.01 -0.15
CA TYR A 184 3.37 8.61 -1.13
C TYR A 184 3.07 8.03 -2.50
N GLN A 185 3.01 8.91 -3.50
CA GLN A 185 2.83 8.56 -4.90
C GLN A 185 3.88 9.26 -5.75
N HIS A 186 4.46 8.50 -6.66
CA HIS A 186 5.33 9.02 -7.70
C HIS A 186 4.69 8.76 -9.06
N LEU A 187 4.55 9.80 -9.88
CA LEU A 187 4.05 9.71 -11.25
C LEU A 187 5.15 10.19 -12.21
N SER A 188 5.43 9.40 -13.24
CA SER A 188 6.37 9.79 -14.29
C SER A 188 6.10 9.04 -15.59
N ASN A 189 6.53 9.61 -16.71
CA ASN A 189 6.49 8.91 -18.00
C ASN A 189 7.74 8.06 -18.27
N ALA A 190 8.57 7.81 -17.25
CA ALA A 190 9.84 7.09 -17.33
C ALA A 190 10.84 7.65 -18.35
N GLY A 191 10.71 8.91 -18.74
CA GLY A 191 11.57 9.57 -19.73
C GLY A 191 11.24 9.19 -21.18
N ILE A 192 10.09 8.58 -21.44
CA ILE A 192 9.66 8.22 -22.81
C ILE A 192 9.46 9.48 -23.65
N THR A 193 8.92 10.54 -23.03
CA THR A 193 8.66 11.83 -23.70
C THR A 193 9.10 12.97 -22.81
N SER A 194 9.59 14.06 -23.42
CA SER A 194 9.89 15.31 -22.71
C SER A 194 8.70 16.29 -22.85
N PRO A 195 8.34 17.02 -21.79
CA PRO A 195 8.91 17.02 -20.44
C PRO A 195 8.49 15.82 -19.58
N ASN A 196 9.31 15.48 -18.56
CA ASN A 196 8.98 14.50 -17.52
C ASN A 196 9.31 15.09 -16.13
N PRO A 197 8.42 15.89 -15.55
CA PRO A 197 8.68 16.57 -14.28
C PRO A 197 8.75 15.64 -13.06
N SER A 198 8.35 14.36 -13.19
CA SER A 198 8.40 13.37 -12.11
C SER A 198 7.67 13.86 -10.85
N LEU A 199 6.35 13.78 -10.85
CA LEU A 199 5.53 14.27 -9.73
C LEU A 199 5.73 13.39 -8.49
N ASN A 200 6.14 14.01 -7.40
CA ASN A 200 6.28 13.36 -6.09
C ASN A 200 5.24 13.95 -5.15
N LEU A 201 4.34 13.12 -4.68
CA LEU A 201 3.15 13.49 -3.92
C LEU A 201 3.14 12.77 -2.58
N LEU A 202 2.74 13.45 -1.52
CA LEU A 202 2.59 12.87 -0.18
C LEU A 202 1.38 13.46 0.51
N GLY A 203 0.61 12.63 1.20
CA GLY A 203 -0.51 13.14 1.98
C GLY A 203 -1.20 12.10 2.84
N PRO A 204 -2.17 12.55 3.68
CA PRO A 204 -2.99 11.67 4.48
C PRO A 204 -3.91 10.81 3.62
N GLN A 205 -4.14 9.57 4.06
CA GLN A 205 -5.09 8.62 3.49
C GLN A 205 -6.00 8.09 4.58
N LEU A 206 -7.29 8.02 4.29
CA LEU A 206 -8.33 7.47 5.16
C LEU A 206 -9.23 6.54 4.35
N GLY A 207 -9.80 5.53 5.00
CA GLY A 207 -10.76 4.66 4.32
C GLY A 207 -11.34 3.57 5.18
N ALA A 208 -12.15 2.75 4.55
CA ALA A 208 -12.78 1.59 5.15
C ALA A 208 -12.44 0.32 4.36
N THR A 209 -12.30 -0.79 5.08
CA THR A 209 -12.05 -2.12 4.52
C THR A 209 -13.13 -3.08 4.99
N TYR A 210 -13.63 -3.87 4.08
CA TYR A 210 -14.51 -5.01 4.34
C TYR A 210 -13.73 -6.31 4.18
N SER A 211 -13.78 -7.18 5.19
CA SER A 211 -13.19 -8.53 5.21
C SER A 211 -14.26 -9.57 4.99
N PHE A 212 -14.02 -10.50 4.08
CA PHE A 212 -14.93 -11.61 3.76
C PHE A 212 -14.58 -12.87 4.55
#